data_c6238c888ab73e9fc405aeb2f7c884fc
#
_entry.id   c6238c888ab73e9fc405aeb2f7c884fc
#
_cell.length_a   1.000
_cell.length_b   1.000
_cell.length_c   1.000
_cell.angle_alpha   90.00
_cell.angle_beta   90.00
_cell.angle_gamma   90.00
#
_symmetry.space_group_name_H-M   'P 1'
#
loop_
_entity.id
_entity.type
_entity.pdbx_description
1 polymer ?
#
loop_
_entity_poly.entity_id
_entity_poly.type
_entity_poly.pdbx_seq_one_letter_code
_entity_poly.pdbx_strand_id
1 'polypeptide(L)'
;MGRAYEVRKASIQKNGAAKAKLYSMYAREIYQVAKNGGTELEGNPSLKRLVDKAKKEQVPMDIVNRAIDKVNSGADETYTTVNYEVFGPNGSTLIVNCLTDNLNRSISNVRAALNKCHVKLGAQGSVNYMYDHVCVVSFKGISEEDTLDTLLEAGIDINDIETEDDEV
;
A
#
# COMPACT_ATOMS: atom_id res chain seq x y z
N MET A 1 -22.05 -8.88 32.32
CA MET A 1 -22.08 -8.43 30.92
C MET A 1 -23.30 -9.06 30.23
N GLY A 2 -24.09 -8.31 29.45
CA GLY A 2 -25.36 -8.80 28.92
C GLY A 2 -25.18 -9.73 27.70
N ARG A 3 -26.16 -10.60 27.46
CA ARG A 3 -26.23 -11.53 26.32
C ARG A 3 -25.98 -10.87 24.96
N ALA A 4 -26.37 -9.62 24.78
CA ALA A 4 -26.12 -8.82 23.58
C ALA A 4 -24.63 -8.55 23.32
N TYR A 5 -23.80 -8.46 24.34
CA TYR A 5 -22.35 -8.32 24.21
C TYR A 5 -21.72 -9.63 23.73
N GLU A 6 -22.10 -10.77 24.30
CA GLU A 6 -21.56 -12.08 23.90
C GLU A 6 -21.85 -12.37 22.43
N VAL A 7 -23.06 -12.07 21.94
CA VAL A 7 -23.43 -12.25 20.53
C VAL A 7 -22.57 -11.37 19.59
N ARG A 8 -22.20 -10.16 20.02
CA ARG A 8 -21.41 -9.21 19.20
C ARG A 8 -19.89 -9.36 19.37
N LYS A 9 -19.43 -10.05 20.41
CA LYS A 9 -18.02 -10.14 20.80
C LYS A 9 -17.12 -10.58 19.65
N ALA A 10 -17.49 -11.65 18.94
CA ALA A 10 -16.72 -12.16 17.81
C ALA A 10 -16.59 -11.12 16.67
N SER A 11 -17.69 -10.42 16.35
CA SER A 11 -17.69 -9.36 15.33
C SER A 11 -16.85 -8.16 15.77
N ILE A 12 -16.96 -7.73 17.03
CA ILE A 12 -16.16 -6.64 17.59
C ILE A 12 -14.68 -6.97 17.56
N GLN A 13 -14.30 -8.20 17.94
CA GLN A 13 -12.92 -8.64 17.91
C GLN A 13 -12.37 -8.72 16.48
N LYS A 14 -13.15 -9.26 15.53
CA LYS A 14 -12.76 -9.34 14.12
C LYS A 14 -12.54 -7.94 13.52
N ASN A 15 -13.46 -7.02 13.75
CA ASN A 15 -13.36 -5.64 13.25
C ASN A 15 -12.22 -4.88 13.93
N GLY A 16 -12.01 -5.08 15.23
CA GLY A 16 -10.88 -4.50 15.97
C GLY A 16 -9.53 -4.99 15.44
N ALA A 17 -9.40 -6.28 15.16
CA ALA A 17 -8.18 -6.85 14.60
C ALA A 17 -7.89 -6.35 13.17
N ALA A 18 -8.93 -6.18 12.34
CA ALA A 18 -8.79 -5.61 10.99
C ALA A 18 -8.32 -4.16 11.05
N LYS A 19 -8.93 -3.33 11.92
CA LYS A 19 -8.50 -1.94 12.14
C LYS A 19 -7.08 -1.85 12.68
N ALA A 20 -6.70 -2.70 13.63
CA ALA A 20 -5.34 -2.72 14.17
C ALA A 20 -4.29 -3.05 13.11
N LYS A 21 -4.59 -3.97 12.18
CA LYS A 21 -3.72 -4.26 11.04
C LYS A 21 -3.57 -3.06 10.11
N LEU A 22 -4.68 -2.42 9.75
CA LEU A 22 -4.70 -1.22 8.92
C LEU A 22 -3.85 -0.10 9.54
N TYR A 23 -4.07 0.18 10.83
CA TYR A 23 -3.34 1.22 11.55
C TYR A 23 -1.83 0.93 11.63
N SER A 24 -1.45 -0.34 11.85
CA SER A 24 -0.05 -0.75 11.87
C SER A 24 0.61 -0.64 10.50
N MET A 25 -0.14 -0.88 9.42
CA MET A 25 0.34 -0.69 8.05
C MET A 25 0.65 0.78 7.79
N TYR A 26 -0.33 1.66 8.01
CA TYR A 26 -0.14 3.11 7.84
C TYR A 26 0.98 3.68 8.71
N ALA A 27 1.09 3.24 9.96
CA ALA A 27 2.16 3.69 10.85
C ALA A 27 3.57 3.38 10.28
N ARG A 28 3.76 2.21 9.68
CA ARG A 28 5.05 1.83 9.07
C ARG A 28 5.32 2.61 7.78
N GLU A 29 4.32 2.73 6.91
CA GLU A 29 4.44 3.47 5.66
C GLU A 29 4.75 4.95 5.94
N ILE A 30 4.02 5.59 6.85
CA ILE A 30 4.24 6.98 7.26
C ILE A 30 5.64 7.14 7.85
N TYR A 31 6.06 6.25 8.74
CA TYR A 31 7.42 6.26 9.29
C TYR A 31 8.47 6.21 8.17
N GLN A 32 8.33 5.26 7.23
CA GLN A 32 9.29 5.08 6.14
C GLN A 32 9.35 6.29 5.20
N VAL A 33 8.19 6.84 4.82
CA VAL A 33 8.10 8.01 3.94
C VAL A 33 8.64 9.26 4.64
N ALA A 34 8.33 9.44 5.92
CA ALA A 34 8.85 10.54 6.72
C ALA A 34 10.37 10.44 6.94
N LYS A 35 10.90 9.23 7.16
CA LYS A 35 12.33 8.97 7.33
C LYS A 35 13.11 9.31 6.04
N ASN A 36 12.55 9.01 4.86
CA ASN A 36 13.22 9.22 3.59
C ASN A 36 13.10 10.64 3.05
N GLY A 37 11.94 11.27 3.25
CA GLY A 37 11.62 12.57 2.62
C GLY A 37 11.44 13.73 3.59
N GLY A 38 11.63 13.50 4.90
CA GLY A 38 11.42 14.51 5.93
C GLY A 38 10.02 14.45 6.56
N THR A 39 9.90 15.01 7.76
CA THR A 39 8.70 14.94 8.61
C THR A 39 7.70 16.07 8.35
N GLU A 40 8.10 17.09 7.61
CA GLU A 40 7.24 18.23 7.28
C GLU A 40 6.33 17.90 6.09
N LEU A 41 5.01 18.08 6.27
CA LEU A 41 4.01 17.75 5.24
C LEU A 41 4.15 18.62 3.98
N GLU A 42 4.56 19.88 4.14
CA GLU A 42 4.72 20.80 3.01
C GLU A 42 5.97 20.48 2.19
N GLY A 43 7.02 19.98 2.85
CA GLY A 43 8.29 19.59 2.22
C GLY A 43 8.29 18.17 1.66
N ASN A 44 7.27 17.35 1.99
CA ASN A 44 7.18 15.95 1.60
C ASN A 44 5.82 15.62 0.97
N PRO A 45 5.65 15.80 -0.34
CA PRO A 45 4.39 15.53 -1.03
C PRO A 45 3.89 14.08 -0.88
N SER A 46 4.82 13.13 -0.81
CA SER A 46 4.49 11.71 -0.61
C SER A 46 3.89 11.47 0.77
N LEU A 47 4.46 12.10 1.81
CA LEU A 47 3.92 12.04 3.16
C LEU A 47 2.54 12.68 3.23
N LYS A 48 2.34 13.84 2.59
CA LYS A 48 1.06 14.54 2.55
C LYS A 48 -0.02 13.66 1.93
N ARG A 49 0.25 13.06 0.75
CA ARG A 49 -0.70 12.13 0.09
C ARG A 49 -1.04 10.94 0.97
N LEU A 50 -0.04 10.35 1.62
CA LEU A 50 -0.24 9.20 2.49
C LEU A 50 -1.07 9.54 3.74
N VAL A 51 -0.84 10.71 4.33
CA VAL A 51 -1.64 11.22 5.46
C VAL A 51 -3.09 11.50 5.03
N ASP A 52 -3.31 12.07 3.86
CA ASP A 52 -4.65 12.33 3.35
C ASP A 52 -5.39 11.03 3.02
N LYS A 53 -4.69 10.04 2.48
CA LYS A 53 -5.23 8.68 2.30
C LYS A 53 -5.59 8.04 3.63
N ALA A 54 -4.72 8.13 4.64
CA ALA A 54 -4.97 7.63 5.98
C ALA A 54 -6.23 8.26 6.61
N LYS A 55 -6.43 9.58 6.42
CA LYS A 55 -7.65 10.28 6.86
C LYS A 55 -8.90 9.74 6.16
N LYS A 56 -8.86 9.53 4.84
CA LYS A 56 -9.99 8.96 4.09
C LYS A 56 -10.35 7.56 4.59
N GLU A 57 -9.37 6.75 4.98
CA GLU A 57 -9.56 5.42 5.56
C GLU A 57 -9.82 5.43 7.08
N GLN A 58 -10.07 6.60 7.66
CA GLN A 58 -10.41 6.79 9.08
C GLN A 58 -9.32 6.27 10.04
N VAL A 59 -8.07 6.37 9.65
CA VAL A 59 -6.94 6.13 10.54
C VAL A 59 -6.84 7.29 11.55
N PRO A 60 -6.79 7.03 12.85
CA PRO A 60 -6.66 8.09 13.85
C PRO A 60 -5.39 8.91 13.66
N MET A 61 -5.51 10.24 13.69
CA MET A 61 -4.36 11.15 13.53
C MET A 61 -3.28 10.95 14.60
N ASP A 62 -3.67 10.47 15.77
CA ASP A 62 -2.74 10.10 16.83
C ASP A 62 -1.72 9.02 16.39
N ILE A 63 -2.14 8.06 15.54
CA ILE A 63 -1.25 7.04 14.96
C ILE A 63 -0.30 7.68 13.94
N VAL A 64 -0.83 8.58 13.10
CA VAL A 64 -0.04 9.35 12.12
C VAL A 64 1.03 10.17 12.82
N ASN A 65 0.63 10.97 13.81
CA ASN A 65 1.54 11.83 14.55
C ASN A 65 2.63 11.02 15.28
N ARG A 66 2.25 9.93 15.97
CA ARG A 66 3.24 9.05 16.63
C ARG A 66 4.25 8.45 15.65
N ALA A 67 3.84 8.12 14.43
CA ALA A 67 4.76 7.59 13.42
C ALA A 67 5.77 8.68 12.96
N ILE A 68 5.32 9.92 12.82
CA ILE A 68 6.18 11.07 12.48
C ILE A 68 7.10 11.42 13.67
N ASP A 69 6.55 11.50 14.88
CA ASP A 69 7.33 11.80 16.10
C ASP A 69 8.42 10.76 16.35
N LYS A 70 8.18 9.53 15.97
CA LYS A 70 9.15 8.44 16.08
C LYS A 70 10.37 8.68 15.18
N VAL A 71 10.19 9.27 14.00
CA VAL A 71 11.31 9.70 13.13
C VAL A 71 12.08 10.82 13.80
N ASN A 72 11.39 11.84 14.33
CA ASN A 72 11.99 12.98 15.01
C ASN A 72 12.78 12.60 16.27
N SER A 73 12.34 11.54 16.96
CA SER A 73 13.02 11.03 18.16
C SER A 73 14.28 10.21 17.86
N GLY A 74 14.64 10.02 16.60
CA GLY A 74 15.82 9.27 16.18
C GLY A 74 15.70 7.75 16.39
N ALA A 75 14.49 7.22 16.54
CA ALA A 75 14.28 5.78 16.60
C ALA A 75 14.69 5.15 15.26
N ASP A 76 15.73 4.34 15.28
CA ASP A 76 16.25 3.70 14.05
C ASP A 76 15.54 2.37 13.80
N GLU A 77 14.30 2.44 13.30
CA GLU A 77 13.62 1.28 12.74
C GLU A 77 13.99 1.16 11.27
N THR A 78 14.56 0.04 10.90
CA THR A 78 14.91 -0.25 9.51
C THR A 78 13.85 -1.15 8.90
N TYR A 79 13.09 -0.61 7.98
CA TYR A 79 12.16 -1.38 7.16
C TYR A 79 12.77 -1.62 5.78
N THR A 80 12.59 -2.83 5.27
CA THR A 80 13.01 -3.24 3.93
C THR A 80 11.77 -3.60 3.11
N THR A 81 11.71 -3.08 1.89
CA THR A 81 10.71 -3.51 0.91
C THR A 81 11.19 -4.78 0.23
N VAL A 82 10.33 -5.78 0.16
CA VAL A 82 10.59 -7.04 -0.54
C VAL A 82 9.36 -7.45 -1.34
N ASN A 83 9.60 -7.93 -2.57
CA ASN A 83 8.57 -8.42 -3.45
C ASN A 83 8.61 -9.94 -3.48
N TYR A 84 7.47 -10.58 -3.30
CA TYR A 84 7.30 -12.01 -3.47
C TYR A 84 6.48 -12.28 -4.72
N GLU A 85 6.96 -13.18 -5.53
CA GLU A 85 6.36 -13.57 -6.78
C GLU A 85 5.59 -14.88 -6.60
N VAL A 86 4.38 -14.95 -7.11
CA VAL A 86 3.47 -16.04 -6.81
C VAL A 86 2.80 -16.54 -8.09
N PHE A 87 2.74 -17.86 -8.21
CA PHE A 87 1.95 -18.55 -9.24
C PHE A 87 0.64 -19.04 -8.67
N GLY A 88 -0.45 -18.53 -9.20
CA GLY A 88 -1.80 -18.90 -8.85
C GLY A 88 -2.39 -20.00 -9.75
N PRO A 89 -3.66 -20.35 -9.55
CA PRO A 89 -4.36 -21.30 -10.38
C PRO A 89 -4.58 -20.76 -11.80
N ASN A 90 -4.71 -21.67 -12.77
CA ASN A 90 -5.01 -21.35 -14.17
C ASN A 90 -3.99 -20.39 -14.84
N GLY A 91 -2.74 -20.42 -14.42
CA GLY A 91 -1.70 -19.54 -14.97
C GLY A 91 -1.75 -18.10 -14.46
N SER A 92 -2.58 -17.80 -13.46
CA SER A 92 -2.58 -16.49 -12.84
C SER A 92 -1.29 -16.23 -12.06
N THR A 93 -0.86 -14.98 -12.03
CA THR A 93 0.34 -14.55 -11.33
C THR A 93 0.04 -13.39 -10.40
N LEU A 94 0.86 -13.20 -9.38
CA LEU A 94 0.69 -12.14 -8.40
C LEU A 94 2.05 -11.67 -7.88
N ILE A 95 2.22 -10.37 -7.72
CA ILE A 95 3.34 -9.77 -7.00
C ILE A 95 2.83 -9.26 -5.65
N VAL A 96 3.47 -9.71 -4.56
CA VAL A 96 3.16 -9.30 -3.20
C VAL A 96 4.26 -8.39 -2.68
N ASN A 97 3.97 -7.09 -2.58
CA ASN A 97 4.89 -6.11 -2.02
C ASN A 97 4.77 -6.09 -0.50
N CYS A 98 5.87 -6.27 0.20
CA CYS A 98 5.93 -6.27 1.65
C CYS A 98 6.92 -5.24 2.18
N LEU A 99 6.48 -4.42 3.13
CA LEU A 99 7.35 -3.57 3.95
C LEU A 99 7.55 -4.25 5.31
N THR A 100 8.77 -4.65 5.63
CA THR A 100 9.05 -5.48 6.80
C THR A 100 10.36 -5.10 7.48
N ASP A 101 10.39 -5.25 8.79
CA ASP A 101 11.57 -5.20 9.65
C ASP A 101 12.27 -6.57 9.78
N ASN A 102 11.61 -7.66 9.29
CA ASN A 102 12.13 -9.02 9.41
C ASN A 102 11.72 -9.88 8.22
N LEU A 103 12.66 -10.11 7.31
CA LEU A 103 12.45 -10.89 6.07
C LEU A 103 12.03 -12.33 6.35
N ASN A 104 12.60 -12.97 7.36
CA ASN A 104 12.29 -14.37 7.69
C ASN A 104 10.87 -14.53 8.20
N ARG A 105 10.39 -13.58 9.04
CA ARG A 105 9.01 -13.55 9.49
C ARG A 105 8.06 -13.28 8.34
N SER A 106 8.41 -12.33 7.47
CA SER A 106 7.61 -11.96 6.31
C SER A 106 7.42 -13.13 5.35
N ILE A 107 8.49 -13.78 4.91
CA ILE A 107 8.40 -14.93 4.00
C ILE A 107 7.64 -16.10 4.61
N SER A 108 7.80 -16.34 5.91
CA SER A 108 7.07 -17.39 6.61
C SER A 108 5.57 -17.14 6.64
N ASN A 109 5.17 -15.88 6.89
CA ASN A 109 3.76 -15.48 6.88
C ASN A 109 3.16 -15.55 5.48
N VAL A 110 3.89 -15.10 4.46
CA VAL A 110 3.46 -15.19 3.05
C VAL A 110 3.27 -16.65 2.66
N ARG A 111 4.25 -17.52 2.93
CA ARG A 111 4.14 -18.96 2.65
C ARG A 111 2.95 -19.59 3.36
N ALA A 112 2.72 -19.25 4.63
CA ALA A 112 1.58 -19.78 5.38
C ALA A 112 0.23 -19.34 4.78
N ALA A 113 0.14 -18.13 4.25
CA ALA A 113 -1.05 -17.64 3.56
C ALA A 113 -1.25 -18.35 2.22
N LEU A 114 -0.19 -18.47 1.40
CA LEU A 114 -0.22 -19.11 0.09
C LEU A 114 -0.60 -20.59 0.18
N ASN A 115 -0.04 -21.31 1.16
CA ASN A 115 -0.37 -22.73 1.40
C ASN A 115 -1.86 -22.96 1.68
N LYS A 116 -2.52 -22.04 2.37
CA LYS A 116 -3.98 -22.10 2.62
C LYS A 116 -4.81 -21.98 1.35
N CYS A 117 -4.27 -21.30 0.35
CA CYS A 117 -4.92 -21.09 -0.94
C CYS A 117 -4.42 -22.06 -2.02
N HIS A 118 -3.54 -23.00 -1.67
CA HIS A 118 -2.91 -23.96 -2.60
C HIS A 118 -2.15 -23.27 -3.75
N VAL A 119 -1.51 -22.14 -3.47
CA VAL A 119 -0.74 -21.31 -4.41
C VAL A 119 0.75 -21.46 -4.13
N LYS A 120 1.59 -21.29 -5.13
CA LYS A 120 3.03 -21.52 -5.02
C LYS A 120 3.81 -20.22 -5.02
N LEU A 121 4.75 -20.10 -4.09
CA LEU A 121 5.76 -19.04 -4.12
C LEU A 121 6.76 -19.35 -5.24
N GLY A 122 6.95 -18.39 -6.15
CA GLY A 122 7.91 -18.45 -7.23
C GLY A 122 9.32 -18.04 -6.79
N ALA A 123 10.28 -18.27 -7.66
CA ALA A 123 11.62 -17.71 -7.53
C ALA A 123 11.60 -16.21 -7.88
N GLN A 124 12.60 -15.48 -7.42
CA GLN A 124 12.77 -14.08 -7.79
C GLN A 124 13.01 -13.94 -9.30
N GLY A 125 12.28 -13.02 -9.95
CA GLY A 125 12.34 -12.81 -11.41
C GLY A 125 11.47 -13.75 -12.23
N SER A 126 10.74 -14.69 -11.61
CA SER A 126 9.92 -15.67 -12.33
C SER A 126 8.59 -15.12 -12.85
N VAL A 127 8.12 -14.01 -12.28
CA VAL A 127 6.83 -13.37 -12.59
C VAL A 127 7.01 -11.88 -12.89
N ASN A 128 7.97 -11.23 -12.26
CA ASN A 128 8.14 -9.78 -12.32
C ASN A 128 8.32 -9.24 -13.76
N TYR A 129 8.91 -10.03 -14.66
CA TYR A 129 9.07 -9.66 -16.07
C TYR A 129 7.76 -9.53 -16.86
N MET A 130 6.65 -10.01 -16.29
CA MET A 130 5.30 -9.94 -16.88
C MET A 130 4.54 -8.67 -16.46
N TYR A 131 5.13 -7.84 -15.61
CA TYR A 131 4.48 -6.66 -15.03
C TYR A 131 5.35 -5.43 -15.20
N ASP A 132 4.71 -4.35 -15.60
CA ASP A 132 5.26 -3.01 -15.54
C ASP A 132 4.73 -2.28 -14.31
N HIS A 133 5.61 -1.58 -13.60
CA HIS A 133 5.21 -0.76 -12.47
C HIS A 133 4.83 0.63 -12.96
N VAL A 134 3.54 0.85 -13.16
CA VAL A 134 3.00 2.09 -13.71
C VAL A 134 2.13 2.82 -12.69
N CYS A 135 1.90 4.10 -12.93
CA CYS A 135 0.89 4.89 -12.26
C CYS A 135 -0.31 5.00 -13.20
N VAL A 136 -1.51 4.66 -12.72
CA VAL A 136 -2.75 4.88 -13.46
C VAL A 136 -3.45 6.08 -12.85
N VAL A 137 -3.82 7.04 -13.69
CA VAL A 137 -4.53 8.25 -13.27
C VAL A 137 -5.70 8.43 -14.22
N SER A 138 -6.90 8.68 -13.69
CA SER A 138 -8.08 8.98 -14.51
C SER A 138 -8.53 10.42 -14.30
N PHE A 139 -9.00 11.05 -15.38
CA PHE A 139 -9.51 12.40 -15.41
C PHE A 139 -10.91 12.41 -16.04
N LYS A 140 -11.74 13.37 -15.61
CA LYS A 140 -13.05 13.62 -16.22
C LYS A 140 -13.08 15.00 -16.86
N GLY A 141 -13.80 15.09 -17.99
CA GLY A 141 -14.07 16.37 -18.64
C GLY A 141 -12.89 16.96 -19.42
N ILE A 142 -11.89 16.14 -19.73
CA ILE A 142 -10.77 16.49 -20.62
C ILE A 142 -10.73 15.45 -21.73
N SER A 143 -10.41 15.86 -22.97
CA SER A 143 -10.25 14.93 -24.07
C SER A 143 -8.94 14.15 -23.96
N GLU A 144 -8.88 12.99 -24.61
CA GLU A 144 -7.65 12.18 -24.72
C GLU A 144 -6.50 12.98 -25.32
N GLU A 145 -6.77 13.75 -26.39
CA GLU A 145 -5.80 14.59 -27.09
C GLU A 145 -5.23 15.70 -26.16
N ASP A 146 -6.11 16.45 -25.46
CA ASP A 146 -5.69 17.48 -24.52
C ASP A 146 -4.91 16.90 -23.31
N THR A 147 -5.28 15.70 -22.86
CA THR A 147 -4.60 14.97 -21.78
C THR A 147 -3.20 14.58 -22.24
N LEU A 148 -3.08 14.02 -23.45
CA LEU A 148 -1.81 13.61 -24.02
C LEU A 148 -0.87 14.82 -24.16
N ASP A 149 -1.35 15.92 -24.73
CA ASP A 149 -0.56 17.12 -24.92
C ASP A 149 -0.09 17.70 -23.58
N THR A 150 -0.97 17.77 -22.59
CA THR A 150 -0.64 18.29 -21.24
C THR A 150 0.44 17.44 -20.55
N LEU A 151 0.35 16.10 -20.65
CA LEU A 151 1.32 15.21 -20.04
C LEU A 151 2.68 15.25 -20.74
N LEU A 152 2.67 15.34 -22.09
CA LEU A 152 3.90 15.50 -22.87
C LEU A 152 4.60 16.84 -22.59
N GLU A 153 3.86 17.94 -22.49
CA GLU A 153 4.40 19.25 -22.11
C GLU A 153 5.01 19.23 -20.71
N ALA A 154 4.44 18.42 -19.80
CA ALA A 154 4.98 18.22 -18.45
C ALA A 154 6.20 17.28 -18.41
N GLY A 155 6.60 16.69 -19.57
CA GLY A 155 7.72 15.75 -19.66
C GLY A 155 7.44 14.41 -18.98
N ILE A 156 6.19 13.98 -18.96
CA ILE A 156 5.78 12.70 -18.35
C ILE A 156 5.71 11.63 -19.47
N ASP A 157 6.41 10.53 -19.25
CA ASP A 157 6.33 9.36 -20.13
C ASP A 157 4.98 8.68 -19.98
N ILE A 158 4.29 8.46 -21.09
CA ILE A 158 2.98 7.84 -21.16
C ILE A 158 3.16 6.46 -21.81
N ASN A 159 2.71 5.41 -21.12
CA ASN A 159 2.73 4.05 -21.67
C ASN A 159 1.47 3.77 -22.49
N ASP A 160 0.32 4.23 -22.01
CA ASP A 160 -0.96 4.02 -22.65
C ASP A 160 -1.97 5.10 -22.20
N ILE A 161 -2.95 5.39 -23.05
CA ILE A 161 -4.05 6.31 -22.76
C ILE A 161 -5.32 5.71 -23.33
N GLU A 162 -6.36 5.62 -22.53
CA GLU A 162 -7.65 5.04 -22.90
C GLU A 162 -8.79 5.95 -22.40
N THR A 163 -9.86 6.02 -23.16
CA THR A 163 -11.10 6.73 -22.78
C THR A 163 -12.22 5.73 -22.59
N GLU A 164 -12.82 5.68 -21.41
CA GLU A 164 -13.98 4.88 -21.08
C GLU A 164 -15.00 5.73 -20.32
N ASP A 165 -16.25 5.76 -20.78
CA ASP A 165 -17.38 6.45 -20.12
C ASP A 165 -17.09 7.90 -19.65
N ASP A 166 -16.51 8.76 -20.49
CA ASP A 166 -16.09 10.14 -20.20
C ASP A 166 -14.93 10.28 -19.18
N GLU A 167 -14.23 9.20 -18.87
CA GLU A 167 -12.95 9.21 -18.12
C GLU A 167 -11.79 8.87 -19.08
N VAL A 168 -10.74 9.69 -19.02
CA VAL A 168 -9.46 9.46 -19.70
C VAL A 168 -8.41 9.01 -18.69
#